data_588c7aad16f2ae6cd33eb50410002403
#
_entry.id   588c7aad16f2ae6cd33eb50410002403
#
_cell.length_a   1.000
_cell.length_b   1.000
_cell.length_c   1.000
_cell.angle_alpha   90.00
_cell.angle_beta   90.00
_cell.angle_gamma   90.00
#
_symmetry.space_group_name_H-M   'P 1'
#
loop_
_entity.id
_entity.type
_entity.pdbx_description
1 polymer ?
#
loop_
_entity_poly.entity_id
_entity_poly.type
_entity_poly.pdbx_seq_one_letter_code
_entity_poly.pdbx_strand_id
1 'polypeptide(L)'
;MANQYLDNNQTNGQLMLRSHEQVQDFLMSFKAHLSTLLLASCWLCHAQAQAQVRDEFTPWEEIAQTPPAEFSTDELITVDNPTRSQLTYGVVPSTVVVGEDKVVRYVLVAKSKTGAMNVQYEGIRCDIGAVKVYANWRASSGWRMRATPDWIELRLAPSRYAQSMARDALCNVQIVYGEPALLVXRLRXAAPLR
;
A
#
# COMPACT_ATOMS: atom_id res chain seq x y z
N MET A 1 95.18 21.37 22.68
CA MET A 1 94.29 21.37 21.48
C MET A 1 93.53 20.05 21.29
N ALA A 2 93.65 18.99 22.10
CA ALA A 2 92.95 17.71 21.93
C ALA A 2 91.61 17.65 22.67
N ASN A 3 91.38 18.50 23.66
CA ASN A 3 90.19 18.40 24.52
C ASN A 3 88.89 19.04 23.89
N GLN A 4 89.02 19.97 22.96
CA GLN A 4 87.89 20.62 22.29
C GLN A 4 87.28 19.77 21.18
N TYR A 5 87.98 18.82 20.64
CA TYR A 5 87.51 17.96 19.56
C TYR A 5 86.57 16.83 20.06
N LEU A 6 86.78 16.36 21.26
CA LEU A 6 85.96 15.29 21.83
C LEU A 6 84.59 15.80 22.33
N ASP A 7 84.52 17.05 22.78
CA ASP A 7 83.29 17.63 23.30
C ASP A 7 82.24 17.91 22.20
N ASN A 8 82.72 18.29 21.02
CA ASN A 8 81.84 18.53 19.88
C ASN A 8 81.21 17.25 19.27
N ASN A 9 81.91 16.12 19.42
CA ASN A 9 81.39 14.86 18.90
C ASN A 9 80.33 14.23 19.80
N GLN A 10 80.43 14.46 21.11
CA GLN A 10 79.37 13.99 22.04
C GLN A 10 78.04 14.79 21.92
N THR A 11 78.15 16.10 21.73
CA THR A 11 76.94 16.94 21.55
C THR A 11 76.21 16.66 20.25
N ASN A 12 76.91 16.40 19.17
CA ASN A 12 76.23 16.04 17.88
C ASN A 12 75.57 14.67 17.91
N GLY A 13 76.16 13.69 18.62
CA GLY A 13 75.57 12.37 18.81
C GLY A 13 74.28 12.43 19.62
N GLN A 14 74.21 13.25 20.67
CA GLN A 14 73.00 13.40 21.49
C GLN A 14 71.90 14.17 20.77
N LEU A 15 72.22 15.13 19.91
CA LEU A 15 71.22 15.84 19.10
C LEU A 15 70.65 14.94 18.05
N MET A 16 71.41 14.08 17.42
CA MET A 16 70.87 13.13 16.43
C MET A 16 69.96 12.06 17.05
N LEU A 17 70.33 11.56 18.21
CA LEU A 17 69.51 10.55 18.92
C LEU A 17 68.18 11.17 19.38
N ARG A 18 68.17 12.40 19.84
CA ARG A 18 66.92 13.10 20.27
C ARG A 18 65.98 13.38 19.13
N SER A 19 66.51 13.69 17.94
CA SER A 19 65.64 13.90 16.76
C SER A 19 65.02 12.59 16.28
N HIS A 20 65.72 11.47 16.45
CA HIS A 20 65.16 10.17 16.01
C HIS A 20 64.02 9.69 16.94
N GLU A 21 64.17 9.91 18.26
CA GLU A 21 63.12 9.58 19.22
C GLU A 21 61.84 10.42 18.97
N GLN A 22 61.96 11.71 18.72
CA GLN A 22 60.80 12.58 18.45
C GLN A 22 60.05 12.17 17.18
N VAL A 23 60.77 11.74 16.15
CA VAL A 23 60.13 11.28 14.89
C VAL A 23 59.38 9.95 15.14
N GLN A 24 59.93 9.06 15.93
CA GLN A 24 59.28 7.79 16.26
C GLN A 24 58.01 8.00 17.06
N ASP A 25 57.99 8.88 18.04
CA ASP A 25 56.83 9.19 18.86
C ASP A 25 55.74 9.85 18.03
N PHE A 26 56.10 10.73 17.07
CA PHE A 26 55.17 11.38 16.19
C PHE A 26 54.48 10.35 15.25
N LEU A 27 55.27 9.41 14.69
CA LEU A 27 54.78 8.37 13.81
C LEU A 27 53.86 7.38 14.54
N MET A 28 54.16 7.03 15.77
CA MET A 28 53.32 6.13 16.57
C MET A 28 52.03 6.78 16.97
N SER A 29 52.04 8.07 17.32
CA SER A 29 50.85 8.82 17.66
C SER A 29 49.91 8.96 16.44
N PHE A 30 50.47 9.17 15.26
CA PHE A 30 49.68 9.28 14.02
C PHE A 30 48.99 7.97 13.64
N LYS A 31 49.68 6.84 13.82
CA LYS A 31 49.12 5.51 13.57
C LYS A 31 47.98 5.18 14.55
N ALA A 32 48.08 5.56 15.80
CA ALA A 32 47.05 5.34 16.80
C ALA A 32 45.76 6.12 16.49
N HIS A 33 45.90 7.36 16.07
CA HIS A 33 44.73 8.18 15.72
C HIS A 33 44.05 7.75 14.41
N LEU A 34 44.82 7.25 13.44
CA LEU A 34 44.28 6.76 12.19
C LEU A 34 43.48 5.48 12.39
N SER A 35 43.92 4.60 13.28
CA SER A 35 43.21 3.35 13.60
C SER A 35 41.90 3.61 14.35
N THR A 36 41.85 4.58 15.25
CA THR A 36 40.64 4.92 15.97
C THR A 36 39.58 5.59 15.06
N LEU A 37 40.01 6.40 14.09
CA LEU A 37 39.12 7.02 13.12
C LEU A 37 38.48 5.99 12.17
N LEU A 38 39.26 4.98 11.76
CA LEU A 38 38.73 3.92 10.88
C LEU A 38 37.74 3.00 11.60
N LEU A 39 37.94 2.73 12.87
CA LEU A 39 37.01 1.93 13.66
C LEU A 39 35.70 2.67 13.96
N ALA A 40 35.75 3.98 14.17
CA ALA A 40 34.57 4.79 14.43
C ALA A 40 33.68 4.91 13.17
N SER A 41 34.27 4.98 11.98
CA SER A 41 33.48 5.07 10.73
C SER A 41 32.76 3.77 10.41
N CYS A 42 33.30 2.64 10.82
CA CYS A 42 32.66 1.33 10.61
C CYS A 42 31.41 1.14 11.49
N TRP A 43 31.39 1.73 12.68
CA TRP A 43 30.25 1.68 13.60
C TRP A 43 29.05 2.51 13.09
N LEU A 44 29.31 3.63 12.43
CA LEU A 44 28.26 4.49 11.88
C LEU A 44 27.54 3.84 10.68
N CYS A 45 28.25 3.03 9.89
CA CYS A 45 27.64 2.30 8.79
C CYS A 45 26.71 1.17 9.25
N HIS A 46 26.95 0.58 10.41
CA HIS A 46 26.09 -0.50 10.91
C HIS A 46 24.76 0.01 11.46
N ALA A 47 24.69 1.26 11.90
CA ALA A 47 23.45 1.82 12.44
C ALA A 47 22.40 2.12 11.34
N GLN A 48 22.84 2.30 10.09
CA GLN A 48 21.91 2.59 8.97
C GLN A 48 21.30 1.34 8.34
N ALA A 49 21.93 0.18 8.50
CA ALA A 49 21.44 -1.06 7.91
C ALA A 49 20.24 -1.66 8.67
N GLN A 50 20.00 -1.23 9.89
CA GLN A 50 18.88 -1.74 10.71
C GLN A 50 17.56 -0.99 10.48
N ALA A 51 17.57 0.12 9.75
CA ALA A 51 16.37 0.91 9.51
C ALA A 51 15.50 0.41 8.33
N GLN A 52 15.95 -0.60 7.59
CA GLN A 52 15.26 -1.04 6.36
C GLN A 52 14.54 -2.39 6.47
N VAL A 53 14.55 -3.04 7.62
CA VAL A 53 13.80 -4.30 7.76
C VAL A 53 12.66 -4.12 8.76
N ARG A 54 11.78 -3.19 8.44
CA ARG A 54 10.44 -3.15 9.04
C ARG A 54 9.43 -3.34 7.91
N ASP A 55 9.37 -4.53 7.37
CA ASP A 55 8.15 -5.04 6.78
C ASP A 55 7.22 -5.33 7.96
N GLU A 56 6.73 -4.28 8.54
CA GLU A 56 5.69 -4.37 9.55
C GLU A 56 4.44 -4.86 8.80
N PHE A 57 4.19 -6.16 8.90
CA PHE A 57 2.97 -6.76 8.38
C PHE A 57 1.80 -6.11 9.13
N THR A 58 1.27 -5.05 8.55
CA THR A 58 0.06 -4.42 9.08
C THR A 58 -1.12 -5.27 8.62
N PRO A 59 -1.84 -5.94 9.52
CA PRO A 59 -3.01 -6.69 9.12
C PRO A 59 -4.00 -5.78 8.40
N TRP A 60 -4.64 -6.30 7.35
CA TRP A 60 -5.64 -5.54 6.60
C TRP A 60 -6.76 -5.10 7.54
N GLU A 61 -7.11 -3.83 7.49
CA GLU A 61 -8.18 -3.25 8.28
C GLU A 61 -9.15 -2.52 7.37
N GLU A 62 -10.44 -2.79 7.54
CA GLU A 62 -11.49 -2.17 6.76
C GLU A 62 -11.70 -0.72 7.21
N ILE A 63 -11.68 0.20 6.25
CA ILE A 63 -11.96 1.60 6.54
C ILE A 63 -13.47 1.83 6.48
N ALA A 64 -14.02 2.39 7.56
CA ALA A 64 -15.44 2.72 7.62
C ALA A 64 -15.78 3.74 6.52
N GLN A 65 -16.81 3.44 5.74
CA GLN A 65 -17.26 4.30 4.65
C GLN A 65 -18.76 4.55 4.77
N THR A 66 -19.14 5.79 4.57
CA THR A 66 -20.53 6.20 4.53
C THR A 66 -21.07 6.02 3.09
N PRO A 67 -22.25 5.43 2.91
CA PRO A 67 -22.87 5.40 1.58
C PRO A 67 -23.07 6.81 1.05
N PRO A 68 -23.08 6.99 -0.30
CA PRO A 68 -23.27 8.31 -0.87
C PRO A 68 -24.63 8.88 -0.48
N ALA A 69 -24.64 10.14 -0.03
CA ALA A 69 -25.88 10.82 0.39
C ALA A 69 -26.84 11.01 -0.80
N GLU A 70 -26.26 11.24 -1.99
CA GLU A 70 -27.02 11.47 -3.21
C GLU A 70 -26.50 10.58 -4.34
N PHE A 71 -27.39 10.05 -5.15
CA PHE A 71 -27.08 9.30 -6.37
C PHE A 71 -28.32 9.29 -7.25
N SER A 72 -28.12 9.10 -8.57
CA SER A 72 -29.24 8.92 -9.51
C SER A 72 -29.23 7.48 -10.06
N THR A 73 -30.40 6.92 -10.23
CA THR A 73 -30.57 5.63 -10.90
C THR A 73 -30.94 5.79 -12.38
N ASP A 74 -30.88 7.00 -12.93
CA ASP A 74 -31.22 7.27 -14.34
C ASP A 74 -30.19 6.73 -15.31
N GLU A 75 -28.90 6.72 -14.87
CA GLU A 75 -27.80 6.21 -15.67
C GLU A 75 -27.15 5.02 -14.96
N LEU A 76 -27.39 3.82 -15.46
CA LEU A 76 -26.82 2.60 -14.89
C LEU A 76 -25.93 1.91 -15.92
N ILE A 77 -24.79 1.44 -15.47
CA ILE A 77 -23.98 0.51 -16.27
C ILE A 77 -24.51 -0.89 -16.00
N THR A 78 -25.10 -1.52 -17.02
CA THR A 78 -25.64 -2.88 -16.90
C THR A 78 -24.50 -3.87 -16.62
N VAL A 79 -24.72 -4.76 -15.67
CA VAL A 79 -23.74 -5.77 -15.27
C VAL A 79 -24.26 -7.15 -15.67
N ASP A 80 -23.35 -7.97 -16.20
CA ASP A 80 -23.69 -9.34 -16.55
C ASP A 80 -23.99 -10.17 -15.29
N ASN A 81 -25.09 -10.90 -15.36
CA ASN A 81 -25.47 -11.87 -14.33
C ASN A 81 -25.86 -13.19 -15.01
N PRO A 82 -24.90 -14.12 -15.15
CA PRO A 82 -25.14 -15.35 -15.93
C PRO A 82 -26.12 -16.33 -15.29
N THR A 83 -26.67 -16.00 -14.13
CA THR A 83 -27.71 -16.84 -13.54
C THR A 83 -29.08 -16.56 -14.19
N ARG A 84 -29.99 -17.52 -14.12
CA ARG A 84 -31.37 -17.37 -14.59
C ARG A 84 -32.16 -16.48 -13.61
N SER A 85 -31.81 -15.20 -13.58
CA SER A 85 -32.49 -14.21 -12.74
C SER A 85 -33.51 -13.43 -13.54
N GLN A 86 -34.62 -13.08 -12.89
CA GLN A 86 -35.61 -12.14 -13.44
C GLN A 86 -35.22 -10.68 -13.19
N LEU A 87 -34.04 -10.49 -12.53
CA LEU A 87 -33.52 -9.16 -12.21
C LEU A 87 -32.44 -8.78 -13.21
N THR A 88 -32.42 -7.52 -13.60
CA THR A 88 -31.27 -6.89 -14.24
C THR A 88 -30.48 -6.13 -13.17
N TYR A 89 -29.16 -6.15 -13.30
CA TYR A 89 -28.27 -5.51 -12.35
C TYR A 89 -27.53 -4.36 -13.02
N GLY A 90 -27.38 -3.26 -12.31
CA GLY A 90 -26.66 -2.10 -12.81
C GLY A 90 -25.93 -1.37 -11.70
N VAL A 91 -24.78 -0.80 -12.04
CA VAL A 91 -23.96 0.01 -11.14
C VAL A 91 -24.20 1.48 -11.44
N VAL A 92 -24.36 2.31 -10.41
CA VAL A 92 -24.39 3.77 -10.53
C VAL A 92 -22.96 4.27 -10.72
N PRO A 93 -22.53 4.73 -11.90
CA PRO A 93 -21.10 4.99 -12.18
C PRO A 93 -20.48 6.08 -11.32
N SER A 94 -21.25 7.10 -10.94
CA SER A 94 -20.77 8.20 -10.11
C SER A 94 -20.44 7.78 -8.66
N THR A 95 -20.85 6.59 -8.25
CA THR A 95 -20.66 6.10 -6.88
C THR A 95 -19.47 5.15 -6.74
N VAL A 96 -18.79 4.82 -7.85
CA VAL A 96 -17.67 3.90 -7.82
C VAL A 96 -16.46 4.61 -7.16
N VAL A 97 -15.99 4.06 -6.05
CA VAL A 97 -14.82 4.60 -5.32
C VAL A 97 -13.88 3.45 -4.94
N VAL A 98 -12.61 3.77 -4.78
CA VAL A 98 -11.60 2.83 -4.27
C VAL A 98 -11.06 3.41 -2.96
N GLY A 99 -11.26 2.70 -1.87
CA GLY A 99 -10.74 3.10 -0.57
C GLY A 99 -9.24 2.86 -0.44
N GLU A 100 -8.62 3.49 0.55
CA GLU A 100 -7.21 3.21 0.89
C GLU A 100 -7.02 1.74 1.29
N ASP A 101 -8.08 1.12 1.85
CA ASP A 101 -8.17 -0.30 2.17
C ASP A 101 -8.29 -1.22 0.94
N LYS A 102 -8.25 -0.63 -0.28
CA LYS A 102 -8.36 -1.31 -1.57
C LYS A 102 -9.70 -2.00 -1.79
N VAL A 103 -10.73 -1.57 -1.10
CA VAL A 103 -12.12 -2.02 -1.36
C VAL A 103 -12.72 -1.12 -2.44
N VAL A 104 -13.28 -1.75 -3.47
CA VAL A 104 -14.05 -1.05 -4.51
C VAL A 104 -15.50 -0.98 -4.03
N ARG A 105 -16.00 0.21 -3.73
CA ARG A 105 -17.38 0.41 -3.26
C ARG A 105 -18.23 1.09 -4.32
N TYR A 106 -19.50 0.76 -4.34
CA TYR A 106 -20.45 1.25 -5.39
C TYR A 106 -21.89 1.08 -4.94
N VAL A 107 -22.80 1.80 -5.59
CA VAL A 107 -24.24 1.57 -5.48
C VAL A 107 -24.67 0.60 -6.59
N LEU A 108 -25.29 -0.49 -6.19
CA LEU A 108 -25.88 -1.48 -7.08
C LEU A 108 -27.39 -1.33 -7.10
N VAL A 109 -27.98 -1.44 -8.28
CA VAL A 109 -29.42 -1.46 -8.47
C VAL A 109 -29.82 -2.79 -9.11
N ALA A 110 -30.65 -3.56 -8.41
CA ALA A 110 -31.28 -4.76 -8.95
C ALA A 110 -32.71 -4.37 -9.33
N LYS A 111 -33.08 -4.47 -10.62
CA LYS A 111 -34.37 -4.04 -11.17
C LYS A 111 -35.12 -5.23 -11.70
N SER A 112 -36.38 -5.36 -11.29
CA SER A 112 -37.27 -6.39 -11.78
C SER A 112 -37.90 -5.97 -13.13
N LYS A 113 -38.51 -6.93 -13.82
CA LYS A 113 -39.28 -6.66 -15.06
C LYS A 113 -40.47 -5.71 -14.85
N THR A 114 -41.01 -5.67 -13.63
CA THR A 114 -42.12 -4.78 -13.28
C THR A 114 -41.64 -3.38 -12.86
N GLY A 115 -40.32 -3.14 -12.87
CA GLY A 115 -39.74 -1.85 -12.51
C GLY A 115 -39.40 -1.68 -11.03
N ALA A 116 -39.71 -2.66 -10.18
CA ALA A 116 -39.36 -2.59 -8.77
C ALA A 116 -37.80 -2.64 -8.62
N MET A 117 -37.27 -1.77 -7.80
CA MET A 117 -35.82 -1.67 -7.59
C MET A 117 -35.43 -2.01 -6.16
N ASN A 118 -34.36 -2.77 -6.04
CA ASN A 118 -33.62 -2.97 -4.80
C ASN A 118 -32.26 -2.32 -4.96
N VAL A 119 -31.96 -1.32 -4.13
CA VAL A 119 -30.73 -0.53 -4.23
C VAL A 119 -29.86 -0.84 -3.01
N GLN A 120 -28.59 -1.18 -3.25
CA GLN A 120 -27.66 -1.62 -2.23
C GLN A 120 -26.34 -0.87 -2.36
N TYR A 121 -25.71 -0.57 -1.21
CA TYR A 121 -24.33 -0.09 -1.15
C TYR A 121 -23.43 -1.28 -0.84
N GLU A 122 -22.51 -1.56 -1.73
CA GLU A 122 -21.70 -2.77 -1.70
C GLU A 122 -20.21 -2.46 -1.85
N GLY A 123 -19.38 -3.45 -1.49
CA GLY A 123 -17.96 -3.41 -1.75
C GLY A 123 -17.44 -4.74 -2.24
N ILE A 124 -16.40 -4.69 -3.08
CA ILE A 124 -15.66 -5.88 -3.53
C ILE A 124 -14.21 -5.76 -3.06
N ARG A 125 -13.72 -6.85 -2.47
CA ARG A 125 -12.32 -7.06 -2.11
C ARG A 125 -11.69 -8.03 -3.12
N CYS A 126 -10.77 -7.51 -3.92
CA CYS A 126 -10.09 -8.32 -4.94
C CYS A 126 -9.12 -9.33 -4.31
N ASP A 127 -8.46 -8.94 -3.22
CA ASP A 127 -7.41 -9.75 -2.57
C ASP A 127 -7.91 -11.11 -2.06
N ILE A 128 -9.16 -11.15 -1.59
CA ILE A 128 -9.79 -12.39 -1.10
C ILE A 128 -10.97 -12.83 -1.97
N GLY A 129 -11.27 -12.12 -3.06
CA GLY A 129 -12.37 -12.45 -3.96
C GLY A 129 -13.72 -12.49 -3.26
N ALA A 130 -14.08 -11.40 -2.56
CA ALA A 130 -15.30 -11.35 -1.74
C ALA A 130 -16.09 -10.08 -1.98
N VAL A 131 -17.40 -10.15 -1.73
CA VAL A 131 -18.36 -9.04 -1.80
C VAL A 131 -19.03 -8.86 -0.45
N LYS A 132 -19.40 -7.61 -0.14
CA LYS A 132 -20.05 -7.25 1.12
C LYS A 132 -21.15 -6.24 0.83
N VAL A 133 -22.35 -6.44 1.41
CA VAL A 133 -23.45 -5.48 1.34
C VAL A 133 -23.46 -4.69 2.64
N TYR A 134 -23.16 -3.41 2.57
CA TYR A 134 -23.11 -2.51 3.73
C TYR A 134 -24.49 -1.98 4.11
N ALA A 135 -25.31 -1.62 3.11
CA ALA A 135 -26.56 -0.92 3.35
C ALA A 135 -27.57 -1.20 2.23
N ASN A 136 -28.84 -1.04 2.55
CA ASN A 136 -29.95 -1.06 1.59
C ASN A 136 -30.63 0.29 1.60
N TRP A 137 -30.99 0.80 0.42
CA TRP A 137 -31.69 2.07 0.26
C TRP A 137 -33.20 1.86 0.36
N ARG A 138 -33.85 2.77 1.04
CA ARG A 138 -35.32 2.86 1.10
C ARG A 138 -35.75 4.27 0.71
N ALA A 139 -36.65 4.39 -0.22
CA ALA A 139 -37.11 5.71 -0.68
C ALA A 139 -37.69 6.57 0.46
N SER A 140 -38.31 5.93 1.44
CA SER A 140 -38.95 6.63 2.57
C SER A 140 -38.01 7.02 3.69
N SER A 141 -36.82 6.40 3.82
CA SER A 141 -35.97 6.57 5.01
C SER A 141 -34.46 6.59 4.68
N GLY A 142 -34.08 6.52 3.40
CA GLY A 142 -32.68 6.56 3.01
C GLY A 142 -31.95 5.25 3.27
N TRP A 143 -30.64 5.35 3.49
CA TRP A 143 -29.79 4.20 3.71
C TRP A 143 -30.06 3.55 5.08
N ARG A 144 -30.23 2.25 5.06
CA ARG A 144 -30.30 1.42 6.27
C ARG A 144 -29.06 0.51 6.31
N MET A 145 -28.17 0.84 7.20
CA MET A 145 -26.95 0.04 7.38
C MET A 145 -27.29 -1.36 7.91
N ARG A 146 -26.61 -2.36 7.43
CA ARG A 146 -26.71 -3.71 7.97
C ARG A 146 -26.02 -3.78 9.33
N ALA A 147 -26.64 -4.47 10.29
CA ALA A 147 -26.10 -4.59 11.64
C ALA A 147 -24.78 -5.40 11.65
N THR A 148 -24.75 -6.49 10.88
CA THR A 148 -23.59 -7.40 10.80
C THR A 148 -23.32 -7.74 9.34
N PRO A 149 -22.71 -6.81 8.58
CA PRO A 149 -22.38 -7.11 7.19
C PRO A 149 -21.13 -7.99 7.11
N ASP A 150 -21.24 -9.13 6.48
CA ASP A 150 -20.14 -10.09 6.31
C ASP A 150 -19.60 -10.11 4.89
N TRP A 151 -18.31 -10.41 4.76
CA TRP A 151 -17.68 -10.67 3.46
C TRP A 151 -18.07 -12.08 2.99
N ILE A 152 -18.65 -12.17 1.80
CA ILE A 152 -19.10 -13.42 1.18
C ILE A 152 -18.21 -13.66 -0.04
N GLU A 153 -17.60 -14.84 -0.13
CA GLU A 153 -16.84 -15.21 -1.32
C GLU A 153 -17.69 -15.06 -2.58
N LEU A 154 -17.12 -14.47 -3.61
CA LEU A 154 -17.83 -14.20 -4.89
C LEU A 154 -18.44 -15.47 -5.49
N ARG A 155 -17.76 -16.61 -5.35
CA ARG A 155 -18.26 -17.90 -5.85
C ARG A 155 -19.44 -18.45 -5.04
N LEU A 156 -19.65 -17.98 -3.82
CA LEU A 156 -20.73 -18.41 -2.92
C LEU A 156 -21.88 -17.38 -2.87
N ALA A 157 -21.69 -16.22 -3.48
CA ALA A 157 -22.72 -15.17 -3.49
C ALA A 157 -23.98 -15.67 -4.21
N PRO A 158 -25.19 -15.30 -3.70
CA PRO A 158 -26.46 -15.77 -4.29
C PRO A 158 -26.65 -15.38 -5.74
N SER A 159 -26.05 -14.27 -6.17
CA SER A 159 -26.10 -13.78 -7.56
C SER A 159 -24.71 -13.64 -8.10
N ARG A 160 -24.53 -13.83 -9.41
CA ARG A 160 -23.21 -13.86 -10.05
C ARG A 160 -22.72 -12.52 -10.57
N TYR A 161 -23.54 -11.46 -10.49
CA TYR A 161 -23.14 -10.14 -10.99
C TYR A 161 -21.84 -9.63 -10.35
N ALA A 162 -21.68 -9.82 -9.04
CA ALA A 162 -20.48 -9.37 -8.35
C ALA A 162 -19.24 -10.13 -8.84
N GLN A 163 -19.38 -11.42 -9.11
CA GLN A 163 -18.31 -12.24 -9.67
C GLN A 163 -17.95 -11.77 -11.09
N SER A 164 -18.96 -11.48 -11.93
CA SER A 164 -18.74 -10.94 -13.27
C SER A 164 -18.04 -9.58 -13.21
N MET A 165 -18.50 -8.67 -12.35
CA MET A 165 -17.88 -7.36 -12.18
C MET A 165 -16.41 -7.48 -11.76
N ALA A 166 -16.13 -8.33 -10.76
CA ALA A 166 -14.76 -8.54 -10.28
C ALA A 166 -13.86 -9.05 -11.41
N ARG A 167 -14.29 -10.11 -12.09
CA ARG A 167 -13.51 -10.76 -13.16
C ARG A 167 -13.28 -9.85 -14.37
N ASP A 168 -14.31 -9.15 -14.80
CA ASP A 168 -14.30 -8.48 -16.11
C ASP A 168 -13.89 -7.01 -16.03
N ALA A 169 -14.02 -6.38 -14.86
CA ALA A 169 -13.83 -4.93 -14.76
C ALA A 169 -13.03 -4.45 -13.54
N LEU A 170 -13.29 -4.98 -12.34
CA LEU A 170 -12.79 -4.35 -11.13
C LEU A 170 -11.45 -4.89 -10.65
N CYS A 171 -11.20 -6.20 -10.86
CA CYS A 171 -10.03 -6.87 -10.30
C CYS A 171 -9.09 -7.41 -11.38
N ASN A 172 -7.78 -7.25 -11.16
CA ASN A 172 -6.75 -7.93 -11.90
C ASN A 172 -6.17 -9.00 -10.96
N VAL A 173 -6.71 -10.20 -11.07
CA VAL A 173 -6.47 -11.30 -10.14
C VAL A 173 -6.85 -10.89 -8.70
N GLN A 174 -5.87 -10.54 -7.88
CA GLN A 174 -6.09 -10.20 -6.45
C GLN A 174 -5.87 -8.72 -6.13
N ILE A 175 -5.74 -7.87 -7.14
CA ILE A 175 -5.56 -6.43 -6.93
C ILE A 175 -6.65 -5.65 -7.67
N VAL A 176 -6.96 -4.46 -7.19
CA VAL A 176 -7.89 -3.55 -7.88
C VAL A 176 -7.24 -3.09 -9.19
N TYR A 177 -8.00 -3.07 -10.26
CA TYR A 177 -7.49 -2.79 -11.61
C TYR A 177 -6.93 -1.35 -11.75
N GLY A 178 -7.36 -0.43 -10.91
CA GLY A 178 -6.87 0.96 -10.94
C GLY A 178 -7.82 1.94 -10.28
N GLU A 179 -7.72 3.18 -10.68
CA GLU A 179 -8.51 4.28 -10.12
C GLU A 179 -9.99 4.21 -10.57
N PRO A 180 -10.93 4.85 -9.84
CA PRO A 180 -12.35 4.76 -10.12
C PRO A 180 -12.76 5.05 -11.57
N ALA A 181 -12.15 6.06 -12.19
CA ALA A 181 -12.47 6.40 -13.59
C ALA A 181 -12.13 5.26 -14.56
N LEU A 182 -11.02 4.56 -14.31
CA LEU A 182 -10.65 3.38 -15.11
C LEU A 182 -11.62 2.22 -14.86
N LEU A 183 -12.03 1.99 -13.64
CA LEU A 183 -13.00 0.94 -13.29
C LEU A 183 -14.34 1.18 -13.99
N VAL A 184 -14.82 2.39 -13.98
CA VAL A 184 -16.03 2.79 -14.72
C VAL A 184 -15.89 2.54 -16.21
N UNK A 185 -14.86 2.66 -16.68
CA UNK A 185 -14.63 2.45 -17.98
C UNK A 185 -14.66 1.09 -18.35
N ARG A 186 -13.96 0.36 -17.53
CA ARG A 186 -13.95 -1.08 -17.73
C ARG A 186 -15.34 -1.71 -17.57
N LEU A 187 -16.09 -1.28 -16.61
CA LEU A 187 -17.49 -1.71 -16.42
C LEU A 187 -18.33 -1.44 -17.66
N ARG A 188 -18.20 -0.30 -18.29
CA ARG A 188 -18.92 0.01 -19.56
C ARG A 188 -18.53 -0.94 -20.68
N UNK A 189 -17.40 -1.30 -20.54
CA UNK A 189 -16.90 -2.09 -21.49
C UNK A 189 -17.24 -3.46 -21.39
N ALA A 190 -17.38 -3.89 -20.23
CA ALA A 190 -17.81 -5.26 -19.92
C ALA A 190 -19.35 -5.45 -19.97
N ALA A 191 -20.10 -4.41 -20.11
CA ALA A 191 -21.55 -4.46 -20.12
C ALA A 191 -22.07 -5.36 -21.25
N PRO A 192 -23.03 -6.26 -20.97
CA PRO A 192 -23.57 -7.13 -22.03
C PRO A 192 -24.25 -6.31 -23.14
N LEU A 193 -24.05 -6.75 -24.36
CA LEU A 193 -24.73 -6.14 -25.51
C LEU A 193 -26.23 -6.32 -25.35
N ARG A 194 -27.00 -5.27 -25.61
CA ARG A 194 -28.46 -5.26 -25.55
C ARG A 194 -29.04 -5.76 -26.85
#